data_fb039c5d8a835905dab2f544e97684ff
#
_entry.id   fb039c5d8a835905dab2f544e97684ff
#
_cell.length_a   1.000
_cell.length_b   1.000
_cell.length_c   1.000
_cell.angle_alpha   90.00
_cell.angle_beta   90.00
_cell.angle_gamma   90.00
#
_symmetry.space_group_name_H-M   'P 1'
#
loop_
_entity.id
_entity.type
_entity.pdbx_description
1 polymer ?
#
loop_
_entity_poly.entity_id
_entity_poly.type
_entity_poly.pdbx_seq_one_letter_code
_entity_poly.pdbx_strand_id
1 'polypeptide(L)'
;MSHSNKLVLFFEKLIFSNRILILTSLILLCAVLTFQGTQVKPEASFLKMLPTNHEFIKNFLSYKKELSNLGNVVRVVVENKNGDIFDADYQEVLKNVTDEVFFISGVNRDGLKSLWTPNVRWQEVTEEGFIGGSIIPDGYNGSKKNLDIIKSNILKSGQVGNLVSNDFKSSIILAPLQDTNPETGLPLDYHQFSKALEDNVRAKYTSENINIRIVGFAKVVGDLIDGAMQVVLFFMLAVLIVLLLLWFYSRCLRSTFAVVICSILAVFAQLGTLNIMGYGINPYSMLVPFLVFAIGVSHGVQIVNSIIHHAETGANKLDAAKLAFRSLYLAGITALISDAIGFTTLMVIDIGVIQELAIAASVGVAIIIITNLVALPIILSFIGISPKAVEYSRKNTHNISLVEKLFANFTKAPLAILTIVVSVGLFSGGLYYSQFMKIGDLDAGAPELRPDSRYNLDNAFIVENYTASTDVFVIMAETGADQCSKYNNLVLIDQLQWQLKNTAGVQDVISITDISKLGMFGMNEGSLKWVNLNRNEFVVNATLSQVPSGFINADCSMAPIIVFLNDHKADTLNTVVNTVTDFSKQYPQDGIKFLLAAGNAG
;
A
#
# COMPACT_ATOMS: atom_id res chain seq x y z
N MET A 1 50.02 -21.82 -1.70
CA MET A 1 48.95 -21.02 -2.35
C MET A 1 47.66 -21.77 -2.08
N SER A 2 46.70 -21.11 -1.37
CA SER A 2 45.42 -21.72 -1.06
C SER A 2 44.61 -21.96 -2.35
N HIS A 3 43.65 -22.89 -2.33
CA HIS A 3 42.74 -23.18 -3.46
C HIS A 3 42.01 -21.88 -3.93
N SER A 4 41.71 -20.97 -3.04
CA SER A 4 41.12 -19.67 -3.29
C SER A 4 41.94 -18.79 -4.26
N ASN A 5 43.27 -18.77 -4.12
CA ASN A 5 44.15 -18.00 -5.01
C ASN A 5 44.17 -18.53 -6.46
N LYS A 6 44.01 -19.85 -6.66
CA LYS A 6 43.99 -20.44 -8.01
C LYS A 6 42.71 -20.05 -8.77
N LEU A 7 41.56 -20.02 -8.09
CA LEU A 7 40.29 -19.64 -8.67
C LEU A 7 40.30 -18.18 -9.15
N VAL A 8 40.76 -17.26 -8.29
CA VAL A 8 40.85 -15.82 -8.63
C VAL A 8 41.76 -15.59 -9.83
N LEU A 9 42.93 -16.26 -9.88
CA LEU A 9 43.86 -16.17 -11.00
C LEU A 9 43.27 -16.74 -12.31
N PHE A 10 42.44 -17.77 -12.22
CA PHE A 10 41.72 -18.31 -13.37
C PHE A 10 40.74 -17.26 -13.93
N PHE A 11 39.90 -16.68 -13.09
CA PHE A 11 38.94 -15.63 -13.53
C PHE A 11 39.65 -14.37 -14.01
N GLU A 12 40.72 -13.93 -13.35
CA GLU A 12 41.55 -12.81 -13.83
C GLU A 12 42.07 -13.07 -15.25
N LYS A 13 42.69 -14.25 -15.49
CA LYS A 13 43.19 -14.61 -16.82
C LYS A 13 42.06 -14.65 -17.84
N LEU A 14 40.92 -15.27 -17.52
CA LEU A 14 39.77 -15.38 -18.41
C LEU A 14 39.28 -13.99 -18.82
N ILE A 15 39.07 -13.10 -17.83
CA ILE A 15 38.48 -11.78 -18.01
C ILE A 15 39.45 -10.84 -18.74
N PHE A 16 40.68 -10.71 -18.26
CA PHE A 16 41.59 -9.71 -18.82
C PHE A 16 42.30 -10.16 -20.11
N SER A 17 42.37 -11.46 -20.42
CA SER A 17 42.83 -11.94 -21.74
C SER A 17 41.80 -11.65 -22.84
N ASN A 18 40.51 -11.69 -22.52
CA ASN A 18 39.42 -11.50 -23.48
C ASN A 18 38.61 -10.21 -23.18
N ARG A 19 39.26 -9.19 -22.59
CA ARG A 19 38.58 -7.98 -22.06
C ARG A 19 37.69 -7.23 -23.06
N ILE A 20 38.07 -7.19 -24.37
CA ILE A 20 37.27 -6.55 -25.41
C ILE A 20 36.01 -7.37 -25.67
N LEU A 21 36.15 -8.68 -25.86
CA LEU A 21 34.99 -9.56 -26.11
C LEU A 21 34.01 -9.54 -24.92
N ILE A 22 34.52 -9.63 -23.70
CA ILE A 22 33.69 -9.61 -22.49
C ILE A 22 33.01 -8.25 -22.34
N LEU A 23 33.74 -7.15 -22.49
CA LEU A 23 33.15 -5.81 -22.38
C LEU A 23 32.07 -5.58 -23.44
N THR A 24 32.30 -5.98 -24.71
CA THR A 24 31.30 -5.83 -25.78
C THR A 24 30.07 -6.68 -25.54
N SER A 25 30.23 -7.94 -25.06
CA SER A 25 29.10 -8.79 -24.72
C SER A 25 28.30 -8.25 -23.52
N LEU A 26 28.97 -7.71 -22.50
CA LEU A 26 28.31 -7.08 -21.36
C LEU A 26 27.58 -5.79 -21.75
N ILE A 27 28.17 -4.95 -22.60
CA ILE A 27 27.51 -3.75 -23.12
C ILE A 27 26.26 -4.14 -23.91
N LEU A 28 26.33 -5.15 -24.77
CA LEU A 28 25.17 -5.64 -25.54
C LEU A 28 24.08 -6.17 -24.60
N LEU A 29 24.44 -6.99 -23.63
CA LEU A 29 23.51 -7.51 -22.62
C LEU A 29 22.85 -6.36 -21.84
N CYS A 30 23.65 -5.43 -21.31
CA CYS A 30 23.12 -4.26 -20.59
C CYS A 30 22.24 -3.38 -21.49
N ALA A 31 22.56 -3.22 -22.77
CA ALA A 31 21.74 -2.45 -23.70
C ALA A 31 20.35 -3.08 -23.91
N VAL A 32 20.30 -4.41 -24.10
CA VAL A 32 19.03 -5.16 -24.21
C VAL A 32 18.22 -5.04 -22.91
N LEU A 33 18.85 -5.26 -21.77
CA LEU A 33 18.17 -5.17 -20.47
C LEU A 33 17.72 -3.71 -20.18
N THR A 34 18.53 -2.72 -20.52
CA THR A 34 18.14 -1.30 -20.36
C THR A 34 16.92 -0.96 -21.22
N PHE A 35 16.87 -1.44 -22.47
CA PHE A 35 15.71 -1.27 -23.33
C PHE A 35 14.46 -1.91 -22.71
N GLN A 36 14.55 -3.10 -22.18
CA GLN A 36 13.46 -3.74 -21.45
C GLN A 36 13.11 -2.97 -20.17
N GLY A 37 14.09 -2.40 -19.48
CA GLY A 37 13.89 -1.59 -18.25
C GLY A 37 13.08 -0.33 -18.47
N THR A 38 13.15 0.27 -19.69
CA THR A 38 12.30 1.44 -20.03
C THR A 38 10.83 1.09 -20.26
N GLN A 39 10.49 -0.19 -20.36
CA GLN A 39 9.13 -0.68 -20.60
C GLN A 39 8.44 -1.16 -19.33
N VAL A 40 9.12 -1.15 -18.19
CA VAL A 40 8.54 -1.53 -16.88
C VAL A 40 7.37 -0.60 -16.57
N LYS A 41 6.24 -1.20 -16.20
CA LYS A 41 5.02 -0.47 -15.83
C LYS A 41 4.85 -0.42 -14.31
N PRO A 42 4.26 0.66 -13.78
CA PRO A 42 3.77 0.65 -12.42
C PRO A 42 2.72 -0.45 -12.26
N GLU A 43 2.81 -1.22 -11.19
CA GLU A 43 1.86 -2.27 -10.86
C GLU A 43 1.42 -2.09 -9.42
N ALA A 44 0.11 -1.99 -9.21
CA ALA A 44 -0.48 -1.95 -7.89
C ALA A 44 -1.71 -2.85 -7.89
N SER A 45 -1.58 -4.01 -7.27
CA SER A 45 -2.66 -4.97 -7.08
C SER A 45 -2.96 -5.09 -5.60
N PHE A 46 -4.20 -4.78 -5.21
CA PHE A 46 -4.67 -4.95 -3.84
C PHE A 46 -4.39 -6.35 -3.28
N LEU A 47 -4.71 -7.39 -4.07
CA LEU A 47 -4.53 -8.78 -3.62
C LEU A 47 -3.07 -9.15 -3.35
N LYS A 48 -2.10 -8.53 -4.06
CA LYS A 48 -0.67 -8.77 -3.82
C LYS A 48 -0.16 -8.14 -2.52
N MET A 49 -0.87 -7.15 -1.99
CA MET A 49 -0.52 -6.47 -0.73
C MET A 49 -1.04 -7.24 0.49
N LEU A 50 -1.99 -8.15 0.30
CA LEU A 50 -2.58 -8.93 1.37
C LEU A 50 -1.81 -10.24 1.63
N PRO A 51 -1.69 -10.66 2.91
CA PRO A 51 -1.17 -11.98 3.28
C PRO A 51 -2.22 -13.05 2.98
N THR A 52 -2.26 -13.55 1.75
CA THR A 52 -3.33 -14.44 1.25
C THR A 52 -3.49 -15.74 2.05
N ASN A 53 -2.47 -16.16 2.79
CA ASN A 53 -2.52 -17.33 3.66
C ASN A 53 -3.01 -17.04 5.08
N HIS A 54 -3.16 -15.76 5.45
CA HIS A 54 -3.73 -15.39 6.75
C HIS A 54 -5.21 -15.81 6.84
N GLU A 55 -5.65 -16.29 7.98
CA GLU A 55 -7.00 -16.83 8.17
C GLU A 55 -8.10 -15.80 7.82
N PHE A 56 -7.94 -14.56 8.24
CA PHE A 56 -8.93 -13.49 7.96
C PHE A 56 -9.03 -13.22 6.46
N ILE A 57 -7.90 -13.22 5.74
CA ILE A 57 -7.88 -12.99 4.29
C ILE A 57 -8.48 -14.19 3.56
N LYS A 58 -8.21 -15.43 3.99
CA LYS A 58 -8.86 -16.62 3.44
C LYS A 58 -10.37 -16.56 3.59
N ASN A 59 -10.85 -16.18 4.77
CA ASN A 59 -12.27 -16.01 5.04
C ASN A 59 -12.87 -14.93 4.11
N PHE A 60 -12.22 -13.76 3.99
CA PHE A 60 -12.66 -12.70 3.08
C PHE A 60 -12.72 -13.18 1.62
N LEU A 61 -11.66 -13.84 1.13
CA LEU A 61 -11.58 -14.31 -0.25
C LEU A 61 -12.62 -15.40 -0.56
N SER A 62 -12.94 -16.24 0.43
CA SER A 62 -13.97 -17.30 0.28
C SER A 62 -15.37 -16.71 0.05
N TYR A 63 -15.65 -15.55 0.65
CA TYR A 63 -16.93 -14.84 0.54
C TYR A 63 -16.83 -13.55 -0.29
N LYS A 64 -15.79 -13.41 -1.12
CA LYS A 64 -15.54 -12.17 -1.90
C LYS A 64 -16.72 -11.80 -2.81
N LYS A 65 -17.43 -12.79 -3.36
CA LYS A 65 -18.58 -12.53 -4.26
C LYS A 65 -19.74 -11.91 -3.51
N GLU A 66 -20.01 -12.39 -2.32
CA GLU A 66 -21.07 -11.90 -1.42
C GLU A 66 -20.75 -10.52 -0.86
N LEU A 67 -19.45 -10.25 -0.64
CA LEU A 67 -18.92 -9.00 -0.12
C LEU A 67 -18.52 -7.98 -1.21
N SER A 68 -18.83 -8.24 -2.47
CA SER A 68 -18.35 -7.50 -3.63
C SER A 68 -18.56 -5.97 -3.58
N ASN A 69 -19.55 -5.51 -2.82
CA ASN A 69 -19.85 -4.08 -2.65
C ASN A 69 -19.18 -3.46 -1.40
N LEU A 70 -18.41 -4.23 -0.63
CA LEU A 70 -17.79 -3.76 0.61
C LEU A 70 -16.26 -3.65 0.52
N GLY A 71 -15.63 -4.32 -0.47
CA GLY A 71 -14.18 -4.45 -0.51
C GLY A 71 -13.45 -3.28 -1.19
N ASN A 72 -13.91 -2.82 -2.35
CA ASN A 72 -13.23 -1.78 -3.13
C ASN A 72 -14.21 -0.67 -3.50
N VAL A 73 -14.37 0.28 -2.58
CA VAL A 73 -15.32 1.39 -2.71
C VAL A 73 -14.56 2.71 -2.63
N VAL A 74 -14.85 3.60 -3.58
CA VAL A 74 -14.42 5.00 -3.50
C VAL A 74 -15.57 5.83 -2.97
N ARG A 75 -15.26 6.73 -2.04
CA ARG A 75 -16.16 7.71 -1.47
C ARG A 75 -15.79 9.10 -1.97
N VAL A 76 -16.73 9.73 -2.65
CA VAL A 76 -16.60 11.11 -3.11
C VAL A 76 -17.54 11.97 -2.28
N VAL A 77 -16.97 12.83 -1.46
CA VAL A 77 -17.74 13.76 -0.61
C VAL A 77 -17.84 15.09 -1.31
N VAL A 78 -19.06 15.60 -1.41
CA VAL A 78 -19.34 16.98 -1.81
C VAL A 78 -19.66 17.76 -0.53
N GLU A 79 -18.79 18.70 -0.16
CA GLU A 79 -18.92 19.53 1.05
C GLU A 79 -19.33 20.97 0.69
N ASN A 80 -20.36 21.50 1.34
CA ASN A 80 -20.70 22.92 1.31
C ASN A 80 -19.99 23.63 2.47
N LYS A 81 -19.00 24.44 2.17
CA LYS A 81 -18.17 25.13 3.19
C LYS A 81 -18.94 26.20 3.95
N ASN A 82 -19.91 26.83 3.31
CA ASN A 82 -20.58 28.05 3.82
C ASN A 82 -22.07 27.86 4.12
N GLY A 83 -22.62 26.67 3.88
CA GLY A 83 -24.05 26.37 4.04
C GLY A 83 -24.31 24.92 4.42
N ASP A 84 -25.51 24.47 4.10
CA ASP A 84 -25.94 23.09 4.25
C ASP A 84 -26.22 22.43 2.88
N ILE A 85 -26.60 21.16 2.88
CA ILE A 85 -26.96 20.43 1.66
C ILE A 85 -28.35 20.81 1.10
N PHE A 86 -29.13 21.57 1.83
CA PHE A 86 -30.50 21.99 1.42
C PHE A 86 -30.48 23.30 0.64
N ASP A 87 -29.50 23.43 -0.23
CA ASP A 87 -29.28 24.54 -1.15
C ASP A 87 -29.43 24.06 -2.60
N ALA A 88 -30.02 24.87 -3.48
CA ALA A 88 -30.32 24.48 -4.85
C ALA A 88 -29.03 24.31 -5.68
N ASP A 89 -28.08 25.23 -5.53
CA ASP A 89 -26.81 25.19 -6.25
C ASP A 89 -25.98 23.97 -5.78
N TYR A 90 -26.00 23.68 -4.47
CA TYR A 90 -25.37 22.47 -3.92
C TYR A 90 -25.96 21.20 -4.52
N GLN A 91 -27.29 21.10 -4.58
CA GLN A 91 -27.98 19.92 -5.12
C GLN A 91 -27.69 19.73 -6.61
N GLU A 92 -27.53 20.79 -7.38
CA GLU A 92 -27.11 20.73 -8.78
C GLU A 92 -25.67 20.21 -8.90
N VAL A 93 -24.76 20.72 -8.06
CA VAL A 93 -23.37 20.22 -8.04
C VAL A 93 -23.34 18.74 -7.63
N LEU A 94 -24.06 18.33 -6.59
CA LEU A 94 -24.11 16.94 -6.15
C LEU A 94 -24.62 16.01 -7.27
N LYS A 95 -25.65 16.44 -8.01
CA LYS A 95 -26.16 15.72 -9.17
C LYS A 95 -25.08 15.55 -10.24
N ASN A 96 -24.48 16.67 -10.64
CA ASN A 96 -23.47 16.67 -11.70
C ASN A 96 -22.25 15.82 -11.31
N VAL A 97 -21.80 15.88 -10.05
CA VAL A 97 -20.71 15.03 -9.54
C VAL A 97 -21.13 13.56 -9.53
N THR A 98 -22.39 13.25 -9.16
CA THR A 98 -22.91 11.88 -9.22
C THR A 98 -22.87 11.34 -10.64
N ASP A 99 -23.32 12.13 -11.62
CA ASP A 99 -23.32 11.76 -13.03
C ASP A 99 -21.89 11.56 -13.56
N GLU A 100 -20.94 12.45 -13.23
CA GLU A 100 -19.53 12.29 -13.63
C GLU A 100 -18.92 10.99 -13.06
N VAL A 101 -19.11 10.73 -11.77
CA VAL A 101 -18.61 9.50 -11.12
C VAL A 101 -19.22 8.26 -11.75
N PHE A 102 -20.53 8.29 -12.06
CA PHE A 102 -21.23 7.17 -12.71
C PHE A 102 -20.63 6.78 -14.07
N PHE A 103 -20.12 7.76 -14.82
CA PHE A 103 -19.54 7.53 -16.14
C PHE A 103 -18.04 7.22 -16.12
N ILE A 104 -17.35 7.31 -14.98
CA ILE A 104 -15.95 6.89 -14.90
C ILE A 104 -15.86 5.37 -15.14
N SER A 105 -14.97 4.98 -16.06
CA SER A 105 -14.75 3.56 -16.39
C SER A 105 -14.21 2.80 -15.16
N GLY A 106 -14.78 1.64 -14.88
CA GLY A 106 -14.46 0.82 -13.71
C GLY A 106 -15.40 1.01 -12.50
N VAL A 107 -16.30 1.99 -12.53
CA VAL A 107 -17.35 2.11 -11.51
C VAL A 107 -18.43 1.04 -11.74
N ASN A 108 -18.78 0.34 -10.68
CA ASN A 108 -19.95 -0.54 -10.67
C ASN A 108 -21.21 0.32 -10.54
N ARG A 109 -21.83 0.59 -11.67
CA ARG A 109 -22.97 1.50 -11.81
C ARG A 109 -24.19 1.07 -11.01
N ASP A 110 -24.44 -0.23 -10.93
CA ASP A 110 -25.58 -0.79 -10.20
C ASP A 110 -25.44 -0.61 -8.68
N GLY A 111 -24.20 -0.61 -8.20
CA GLY A 111 -23.86 -0.43 -6.78
C GLY A 111 -23.67 1.01 -6.37
N LEU A 112 -23.61 1.97 -7.29
CA LEU A 112 -23.40 3.38 -6.98
C LEU A 112 -24.56 3.94 -6.15
N LYS A 113 -24.24 4.62 -5.05
CA LYS A 113 -25.22 5.23 -4.15
C LYS A 113 -24.92 6.71 -3.94
N SER A 114 -25.93 7.52 -4.17
CA SER A 114 -25.98 8.96 -3.92
C SER A 114 -27.40 9.35 -3.58
N LEU A 115 -27.63 10.51 -3.02
CA LEU A 115 -28.99 11.06 -2.84
C LEU A 115 -29.76 11.16 -4.17
N TRP A 116 -29.05 11.25 -5.30
CA TRP A 116 -29.62 11.35 -6.65
C TRP A 116 -29.82 9.99 -7.36
N THR A 117 -29.41 8.87 -6.73
CA THR A 117 -29.61 7.56 -7.33
C THR A 117 -30.91 6.90 -6.88
N PRO A 118 -31.63 6.16 -7.77
CA PRO A 118 -32.95 5.60 -7.48
C PRO A 118 -32.93 4.47 -6.44
N ASN A 119 -31.77 3.87 -6.18
CA ASN A 119 -31.57 2.82 -5.19
C ASN A 119 -31.43 3.38 -3.74
N VAL A 120 -31.32 4.70 -3.58
CA VAL A 120 -31.36 5.38 -2.26
C VAL A 120 -32.77 5.95 -2.06
N ARG A 121 -33.48 5.36 -1.11
CA ARG A 121 -34.89 5.64 -0.90
C ARG A 121 -35.17 5.96 0.56
N TRP A 122 -36.17 6.80 0.80
CA TRP A 122 -36.75 6.96 2.11
C TRP A 122 -37.91 5.95 2.30
N GLN A 123 -38.11 5.53 3.52
CA GLN A 123 -39.22 4.67 3.92
C GLN A 123 -39.86 5.21 5.20
N GLU A 124 -41.15 5.11 5.29
CA GLU A 124 -41.93 5.47 6.47
C GLU A 124 -42.94 4.37 6.75
N VAL A 125 -43.15 4.10 8.00
CA VAL A 125 -44.18 3.16 8.44
C VAL A 125 -45.46 3.93 8.71
N THR A 126 -46.55 3.50 8.09
CA THR A 126 -47.90 4.05 8.30
C THR A 126 -48.86 2.93 8.69
N GLU A 127 -50.07 3.29 9.04
CA GLU A 127 -51.15 2.32 9.34
C GLU A 127 -51.44 1.38 8.16
N GLU A 128 -51.14 1.81 6.93
CA GLU A 128 -51.33 1.03 5.72
C GLU A 128 -50.09 0.18 5.34
N GLY A 129 -49.02 0.22 6.16
CA GLY A 129 -47.74 -0.48 5.91
C GLY A 129 -46.60 0.47 5.55
N PHE A 130 -45.62 -0.05 4.77
CA PHE A 130 -44.48 0.73 4.33
C PHE A 130 -44.85 1.60 3.13
N ILE A 131 -44.63 2.91 3.25
CA ILE A 131 -44.58 3.83 2.12
C ILE A 131 -43.15 4.31 1.91
N GLY A 132 -42.78 4.64 0.69
CA GLY A 132 -41.44 5.11 0.39
C GLY A 132 -41.29 5.66 -1.02
N GLY A 133 -40.18 6.31 -1.26
CA GLY A 133 -39.88 6.92 -2.53
C GLY A 133 -38.42 7.33 -2.67
N SER A 134 -38.09 7.94 -3.79
CA SER A 134 -36.73 8.52 -4.00
C SER A 134 -36.51 9.68 -3.03
N ILE A 135 -35.25 9.90 -2.65
CA ILE A 135 -34.89 11.06 -1.81
C ILE A 135 -35.25 12.36 -2.55
N ILE A 136 -34.86 12.46 -3.80
CA ILE A 136 -35.19 13.60 -4.66
C ILE A 136 -36.59 13.41 -5.20
N PRO A 137 -37.50 14.40 -5.00
CA PRO A 137 -38.86 14.29 -5.50
C PRO A 137 -38.94 14.42 -7.01
N ASP A 138 -39.92 13.75 -7.62
CA ASP A 138 -40.20 13.87 -9.03
C ASP A 138 -40.49 15.34 -9.40
N GLY A 139 -39.92 15.79 -10.52
CA GLY A 139 -40.07 17.19 -10.96
C GLY A 139 -39.27 18.19 -10.12
N TYR A 140 -38.18 17.77 -9.51
CA TYR A 140 -37.26 18.65 -8.78
C TYR A 140 -36.87 19.89 -9.64
N ASN A 141 -37.01 21.08 -9.07
CA ASN A 141 -36.77 22.34 -9.74
C ASN A 141 -36.00 23.39 -8.87
N GLY A 142 -35.37 22.94 -7.79
CA GLY A 142 -34.61 23.80 -6.89
C GLY A 142 -35.44 24.73 -5.98
N SER A 143 -36.78 24.63 -6.02
CA SER A 143 -37.61 25.47 -5.16
C SER A 143 -37.48 25.11 -3.69
N LYS A 144 -37.72 26.08 -2.81
CA LYS A 144 -37.68 25.86 -1.36
C LYS A 144 -38.58 24.69 -0.93
N LYS A 145 -39.75 24.54 -1.57
CA LYS A 145 -40.66 23.41 -1.32
C LYS A 145 -39.98 22.05 -1.61
N ASN A 146 -39.26 21.95 -2.74
CA ASN A 146 -38.53 20.72 -3.05
C ASN A 146 -37.41 20.44 -2.06
N LEU A 147 -36.67 21.46 -1.62
CA LEU A 147 -35.60 21.34 -0.64
C LEU A 147 -36.14 20.89 0.73
N ASP A 148 -37.28 21.42 1.17
CA ASP A 148 -37.96 20.97 2.40
C ASP A 148 -38.42 19.49 2.29
N ILE A 149 -38.89 19.05 1.12
CA ILE A 149 -39.22 17.66 0.86
C ILE A 149 -37.96 16.78 0.94
N ILE A 150 -36.85 17.17 0.30
CA ILE A 150 -35.55 16.45 0.38
C ILE A 150 -35.12 16.31 1.83
N LYS A 151 -35.19 17.37 2.62
CA LYS A 151 -34.87 17.35 4.05
C LYS A 151 -35.72 16.34 4.82
N SER A 152 -37.02 16.33 4.60
CA SER A 152 -37.92 15.37 5.21
C SER A 152 -37.61 13.95 4.77
N ASN A 153 -37.33 13.71 3.48
CA ASN A 153 -37.01 12.42 2.93
C ASN A 153 -35.67 11.87 3.49
N ILE A 154 -34.65 12.72 3.61
CA ILE A 154 -33.36 12.34 4.21
C ILE A 154 -33.55 11.89 5.66
N LEU A 155 -34.32 12.64 6.47
CA LEU A 155 -34.57 12.27 7.86
C LEU A 155 -35.32 10.94 8.01
N LYS A 156 -36.21 10.60 7.04
CA LYS A 156 -36.95 9.34 6.99
C LYS A 156 -36.11 8.18 6.42
N SER A 157 -35.05 8.47 5.67
CA SER A 157 -34.27 7.46 4.96
C SER A 157 -33.22 6.74 5.81
N GLY A 158 -32.90 7.26 7.01
CA GLY A 158 -31.78 6.74 7.82
C GLY A 158 -30.41 6.95 7.20
N GLN A 159 -30.28 7.90 6.24
CA GLN A 159 -29.02 8.16 5.56
C GLN A 159 -28.13 9.22 6.25
N VAL A 160 -28.60 9.82 7.32
CA VAL A 160 -27.78 10.71 8.17
C VAL A 160 -26.70 9.88 8.86
N GLY A 161 -25.48 10.33 8.79
CA GLY A 161 -24.30 9.58 9.24
C GLY A 161 -23.75 8.59 8.21
N ASN A 162 -24.49 8.25 7.15
CA ASN A 162 -24.06 7.33 6.07
C ASN A 162 -23.75 8.09 4.77
N LEU A 163 -24.80 8.56 4.08
CA LEU A 163 -24.65 9.35 2.85
C LEU A 163 -24.69 10.85 3.11
N VAL A 164 -25.20 11.28 4.24
CA VAL A 164 -25.28 12.68 4.65
C VAL A 164 -24.52 12.85 5.96
N SER A 165 -23.68 13.88 6.05
CA SER A 165 -22.94 14.18 7.27
C SER A 165 -23.87 14.51 8.45
N ASN A 166 -23.40 14.27 9.66
CA ASN A 166 -24.18 14.54 10.89
C ASN A 166 -24.56 16.02 11.05
N ASP A 167 -23.78 16.91 10.47
CA ASP A 167 -23.98 18.38 10.48
C ASP A 167 -24.76 18.91 9.26
N PHE A 168 -25.17 18.03 8.34
CA PHE A 168 -25.84 18.35 7.08
C PHE A 168 -25.08 19.29 6.14
N LYS A 169 -23.75 19.35 6.23
CA LYS A 169 -22.93 20.18 5.33
C LYS A 169 -22.37 19.44 4.13
N SER A 170 -22.42 18.13 4.14
CA SER A 170 -21.87 17.34 3.04
C SER A 170 -22.67 16.08 2.75
N SER A 171 -22.46 15.53 1.56
CA SER A 171 -23.05 14.27 1.12
C SER A 171 -22.01 13.42 0.41
N ILE A 172 -22.06 12.10 0.65
CA ILE A 172 -21.16 11.10 0.04
C ILE A 172 -21.83 10.46 -1.17
N ILE A 173 -21.03 10.27 -2.21
CA ILE A 173 -21.30 9.37 -3.32
C ILE A 173 -20.45 8.12 -3.09
N LEU A 174 -21.07 6.96 -2.89
CA LEU A 174 -20.42 5.68 -2.75
C LEU A 174 -20.30 5.04 -4.11
N ALA A 175 -19.09 4.83 -4.60
CA ALA A 175 -18.81 4.23 -5.89
C ALA A 175 -18.02 2.92 -5.72
N PRO A 176 -18.69 1.76 -5.64
CA PRO A 176 -18.03 0.46 -5.71
C PRO A 176 -17.32 0.30 -7.06
N LEU A 177 -16.14 -0.33 -7.05
CA LEU A 177 -15.33 -0.54 -8.24
C LEU A 177 -15.37 -2.00 -8.70
N GLN A 178 -15.25 -2.17 -9.99
CA GLN A 178 -15.06 -3.49 -10.61
C GLN A 178 -13.57 -3.86 -10.56
N ASP A 179 -13.25 -5.15 -10.42
CA ASP A 179 -11.87 -5.64 -10.46
C ASP A 179 -11.24 -5.49 -11.85
N THR A 180 -12.07 -5.47 -12.89
CA THR A 180 -11.64 -5.37 -14.29
C THR A 180 -12.35 -4.20 -14.99
N ASN A 181 -11.63 -3.54 -15.88
CA ASN A 181 -12.23 -2.53 -16.75
C ASN A 181 -13.15 -3.21 -17.76
N PRO A 182 -14.46 -2.88 -17.80
CA PRO A 182 -15.42 -3.54 -18.68
C PRO A 182 -15.18 -3.29 -20.17
N GLU A 183 -14.45 -2.22 -20.54
CA GLU A 183 -14.17 -1.89 -21.93
C GLU A 183 -12.97 -2.66 -22.48
N THR A 184 -11.96 -2.93 -21.65
CA THR A 184 -10.71 -3.58 -22.08
C THR A 184 -10.58 -5.02 -21.63
N GLY A 185 -11.36 -5.47 -20.62
CA GLY A 185 -11.24 -6.78 -19.99
C GLY A 185 -9.97 -6.95 -19.15
N LEU A 186 -9.13 -5.91 -19.02
CA LEU A 186 -7.92 -5.90 -18.23
C LEU A 186 -8.23 -5.50 -16.76
N PRO A 187 -7.35 -5.83 -15.80
CA PRO A 187 -7.46 -5.29 -14.44
C PRO A 187 -7.62 -3.78 -14.43
N LEU A 188 -8.41 -3.26 -13.50
CA LEU A 188 -8.65 -1.82 -13.38
C LEU A 188 -7.35 -1.08 -13.09
N ASP A 189 -7.04 -0.09 -13.92
CA ASP A 189 -5.89 0.81 -13.72
C ASP A 189 -6.26 1.90 -12.71
N TYR A 190 -5.81 1.71 -11.46
CA TYR A 190 -6.11 2.64 -10.37
C TYR A 190 -5.48 4.03 -10.55
N HIS A 191 -4.36 4.14 -11.29
CA HIS A 191 -3.76 5.44 -11.57
C HIS A 191 -4.63 6.25 -12.55
N GLN A 192 -5.07 5.64 -13.65
CA GLN A 192 -5.98 6.29 -14.60
C GLN A 192 -7.32 6.63 -13.92
N PHE A 193 -7.84 5.73 -13.09
CA PHE A 193 -9.07 5.94 -12.34
C PHE A 193 -8.93 7.12 -11.35
N SER A 194 -7.89 7.15 -10.54
CA SER A 194 -7.59 8.24 -9.60
C SER A 194 -7.44 9.58 -10.33
N LYS A 195 -6.73 9.59 -11.46
CA LYS A 195 -6.57 10.78 -12.28
C LYS A 195 -7.90 11.27 -12.87
N ALA A 196 -8.75 10.36 -13.33
CA ALA A 196 -10.10 10.73 -13.80
C ALA A 196 -10.94 11.38 -12.70
N LEU A 197 -10.84 10.89 -11.44
CA LEU A 197 -11.50 11.53 -10.29
C LEU A 197 -10.93 12.92 -9.99
N GLU A 198 -9.61 13.11 -10.07
CA GLU A 198 -9.01 14.43 -9.85
C GLU A 198 -9.39 15.42 -10.94
N ASP A 199 -9.26 15.04 -12.22
CA ASP A 199 -9.47 15.94 -13.34
C ASP A 199 -10.95 16.24 -13.58
N ASN A 200 -11.80 15.21 -13.61
CA ASN A 200 -13.21 15.35 -14.00
C ASN A 200 -14.13 15.70 -12.82
N VAL A 201 -13.71 15.39 -11.59
CA VAL A 201 -14.55 15.62 -10.41
C VAL A 201 -13.96 16.69 -9.52
N ARG A 202 -12.79 16.46 -8.91
CA ARG A 202 -12.25 17.42 -7.94
C ARG A 202 -11.91 18.78 -8.57
N ALA A 203 -11.11 18.78 -9.63
CA ALA A 203 -10.68 20.03 -10.27
C ALA A 203 -11.83 20.80 -10.89
N LYS A 204 -12.84 20.08 -11.42
CA LYS A 204 -13.99 20.69 -12.11
C LYS A 204 -15.01 21.30 -11.15
N TYR A 205 -15.26 20.67 -9.98
CA TYR A 205 -16.36 21.06 -9.09
C TYR A 205 -15.90 21.73 -7.79
N THR A 206 -14.61 21.76 -7.46
CA THR A 206 -14.13 22.53 -6.31
C THR A 206 -14.23 24.03 -6.60
N SER A 207 -14.85 24.78 -5.67
CA SER A 207 -15.05 26.23 -5.76
C SER A 207 -14.84 26.89 -4.40
N GLU A 208 -15.12 28.20 -4.31
CA GLU A 208 -15.09 28.90 -3.02
C GLU A 208 -16.06 28.28 -2.01
N ASN A 209 -17.25 27.85 -2.46
CA ASN A 209 -18.29 27.28 -1.61
C ASN A 209 -18.25 25.76 -1.51
N ILE A 210 -17.75 25.08 -2.53
CA ILE A 210 -17.76 23.61 -2.61
C ILE A 210 -16.34 23.05 -2.47
N ASN A 211 -16.19 22.03 -1.64
CA ASN A 211 -14.98 21.23 -1.56
C ASN A 211 -15.30 19.77 -1.92
N ILE A 212 -14.44 19.18 -2.72
CA ILE A 212 -14.55 17.76 -3.09
C ILE A 212 -13.47 16.98 -2.35
N ARG A 213 -13.89 15.94 -1.63
CA ARG A 213 -13.00 15.02 -0.92
C ARG A 213 -13.15 13.64 -1.49
N ILE A 214 -12.03 12.93 -1.65
CA ILE A 214 -12.02 11.62 -2.33
C ILE A 214 -11.18 10.66 -1.50
N VAL A 215 -11.79 9.54 -1.09
CA VAL A 215 -11.18 8.51 -0.25
C VAL A 215 -11.52 7.13 -0.79
N GLY A 216 -10.60 6.20 -0.66
CA GLY A 216 -10.75 4.81 -1.06
C GLY A 216 -9.43 4.23 -1.57
N PHE A 217 -9.30 2.91 -1.56
CA PHE A 217 -8.07 2.21 -1.93
C PHE A 217 -7.52 2.63 -3.30
N ALA A 218 -8.37 2.69 -4.32
CA ALA A 218 -7.96 3.11 -5.67
C ALA A 218 -7.34 4.52 -5.71
N LYS A 219 -7.80 5.42 -4.82
CA LYS A 219 -7.24 6.76 -4.68
C LYS A 219 -5.88 6.75 -3.99
N VAL A 220 -5.69 5.96 -2.92
CA VAL A 220 -4.38 5.78 -2.27
C VAL A 220 -3.35 5.29 -3.27
N VAL A 221 -3.70 4.25 -4.02
CA VAL A 221 -2.80 3.67 -5.03
C VAL A 221 -2.45 4.69 -6.12
N GLY A 222 -3.43 5.47 -6.59
CA GLY A 222 -3.19 6.54 -7.55
C GLY A 222 -2.21 7.58 -7.02
N ASP A 223 -2.40 8.06 -5.78
CA ASP A 223 -1.53 9.04 -5.14
C ASP A 223 -0.11 8.50 -4.90
N LEU A 224 0.03 7.20 -4.59
CA LEU A 224 1.33 6.55 -4.48
C LEU A 224 2.06 6.49 -5.83
N ILE A 225 1.34 6.21 -6.92
CA ILE A 225 1.93 6.19 -8.27
C ILE A 225 2.33 7.61 -8.70
N ASP A 226 1.51 8.63 -8.40
CA ASP A 226 1.88 10.03 -8.66
C ASP A 226 3.12 10.44 -7.84
N GLY A 227 3.26 9.92 -6.63
CA GLY A 227 4.47 10.05 -5.82
C GLY A 227 5.71 9.42 -6.46
N ALA A 228 5.56 8.40 -7.30
CA ALA A 228 6.68 7.71 -7.95
C ALA A 228 7.49 8.65 -8.87
N MET A 229 6.86 9.63 -9.51
CA MET A 229 7.58 10.64 -10.31
C MET A 229 8.52 11.49 -9.45
N GLN A 230 8.15 11.80 -8.20
CA GLN A 230 9.02 12.47 -7.25
C GLN A 230 10.20 11.57 -6.84
N VAL A 231 9.98 10.28 -6.70
CA VAL A 231 11.04 9.29 -6.41
C VAL A 231 12.09 9.27 -7.52
N VAL A 232 11.69 9.32 -8.80
CA VAL A 232 12.63 9.43 -9.94
C VAL A 232 13.44 10.71 -9.87
N LEU A 233 12.83 11.85 -9.56
CA LEU A 233 13.52 13.12 -9.38
C LEU A 233 14.56 13.06 -8.25
N PHE A 234 14.20 12.51 -7.10
CA PHE A 234 15.12 12.31 -5.98
C PHE A 234 16.24 11.34 -6.32
N PHE A 235 15.97 10.30 -7.12
CA PHE A 235 17.00 9.39 -7.61
C PHE A 235 18.02 10.15 -8.48
N MET A 236 17.59 10.97 -9.41
CA MET A 236 18.50 11.79 -10.23
C MET A 236 19.32 12.76 -9.36
N LEU A 237 18.71 13.37 -8.36
CA LEU A 237 19.42 14.24 -7.42
C LEU A 237 20.45 13.45 -6.60
N ALA A 238 20.12 12.26 -6.14
CA ALA A 238 21.05 11.37 -5.44
C ALA A 238 22.23 10.98 -6.33
N VAL A 239 22.00 10.63 -7.59
CA VAL A 239 23.06 10.37 -8.58
C VAL A 239 24.00 11.57 -8.74
N LEU A 240 23.44 12.79 -8.83
CA LEU A 240 24.22 14.02 -8.94
C LEU A 240 25.08 14.25 -7.71
N ILE A 241 24.52 14.14 -6.51
CA ILE A 241 25.22 14.28 -5.24
C ILE A 241 26.38 13.27 -5.15
N VAL A 242 26.09 12.00 -5.45
CA VAL A 242 27.09 10.93 -5.42
C VAL A 242 28.20 11.21 -6.43
N LEU A 243 27.87 11.64 -7.64
CA LEU A 243 28.84 12.01 -8.66
C LEU A 243 29.79 13.11 -8.16
N LEU A 244 29.24 14.17 -7.53
CA LEU A 244 30.05 15.25 -6.95
C LEU A 244 30.93 14.74 -5.81
N LEU A 245 30.39 13.97 -4.88
CA LEU A 245 31.14 13.42 -3.74
C LEU A 245 32.27 12.49 -4.21
N LEU A 246 32.00 11.62 -5.17
CA LEU A 246 33.03 10.74 -5.76
C LEU A 246 34.11 11.52 -6.48
N TRP A 247 33.75 12.59 -7.20
CA TRP A 247 34.74 13.44 -7.83
C TRP A 247 35.63 14.16 -6.80
N PHE A 248 35.04 14.68 -5.74
CA PHE A 248 35.82 15.30 -4.64
C PHE A 248 36.73 14.28 -3.97
N TYR A 249 36.28 13.04 -3.78
CA TYR A 249 37.04 11.96 -3.16
C TYR A 249 38.18 11.48 -4.06
N SER A 250 37.87 11.06 -5.29
CA SER A 250 38.83 10.43 -6.20
C SER A 250 39.71 11.42 -6.97
N ARG A 251 39.30 12.68 -7.09
CA ARG A 251 39.93 13.71 -7.94
C ARG A 251 40.14 13.24 -9.40
N CYS A 252 39.36 12.27 -9.86
CA CYS A 252 39.44 11.67 -11.18
C CYS A 252 38.06 11.54 -11.84
N LEU A 253 37.73 12.44 -12.77
CA LEU A 253 36.46 12.39 -13.49
C LEU A 253 36.24 11.06 -14.23
N ARG A 254 37.30 10.48 -14.81
CA ARG A 254 37.20 9.21 -15.56
C ARG A 254 36.70 8.07 -14.66
N SER A 255 37.29 7.89 -13.49
CA SER A 255 36.87 6.84 -12.55
C SER A 255 35.51 7.13 -11.95
N THR A 256 35.20 8.41 -11.64
CA THR A 256 33.90 8.83 -11.14
C THR A 256 32.77 8.48 -12.12
N PHE A 257 32.91 8.88 -13.39
CA PHE A 257 31.93 8.55 -14.41
C PHE A 257 31.84 7.03 -14.65
N ALA A 258 32.96 6.31 -14.64
CA ALA A 258 32.94 4.86 -14.82
C ALA A 258 32.12 4.16 -13.71
N VAL A 259 32.34 4.54 -12.44
CA VAL A 259 31.57 3.98 -11.29
C VAL A 259 30.08 4.31 -11.42
N VAL A 260 29.74 5.59 -11.63
CA VAL A 260 28.35 6.02 -11.72
C VAL A 260 27.61 5.38 -12.88
N ILE A 261 28.25 5.31 -14.06
CA ILE A 261 27.67 4.66 -15.26
C ILE A 261 27.45 3.16 -15.00
N CYS A 262 28.43 2.42 -14.46
CA CYS A 262 28.26 1.00 -14.13
C CYS A 262 27.14 0.76 -13.14
N SER A 263 26.99 1.63 -12.12
CA SER A 263 25.93 1.53 -11.11
C SER A 263 24.55 1.88 -11.69
N ILE A 264 24.45 2.87 -12.58
CA ILE A 264 23.21 3.19 -13.30
C ILE A 264 22.82 2.04 -14.24
N LEU A 265 23.79 1.47 -14.96
CA LEU A 265 23.55 0.31 -15.83
C LEU A 265 23.05 -0.89 -15.03
N ALA A 266 23.53 -1.08 -13.79
CA ALA A 266 23.01 -2.12 -12.90
C ALA A 266 21.53 -1.90 -12.58
N VAL A 267 21.13 -0.67 -12.29
CA VAL A 267 19.71 -0.31 -12.03
C VAL A 267 18.84 -0.60 -13.26
N PHE A 268 19.21 -0.13 -14.43
CA PHE A 268 18.42 -0.37 -15.64
C PHE A 268 18.38 -1.84 -16.04
N ALA A 269 19.50 -2.57 -15.86
CA ALA A 269 19.55 -4.00 -16.11
C ALA A 269 18.68 -4.79 -15.13
N GLN A 270 18.61 -4.37 -13.86
CA GLN A 270 17.68 -4.90 -12.87
C GLN A 270 16.23 -4.70 -13.33
N LEU A 271 15.84 -3.48 -13.65
CA LEU A 271 14.48 -3.16 -14.12
C LEU A 271 14.12 -3.97 -15.37
N GLY A 272 15.07 -4.10 -16.32
CA GLY A 272 14.85 -4.90 -17.51
C GLY A 272 14.69 -6.39 -17.23
N THR A 273 15.43 -6.92 -16.27
CA THR A 273 15.28 -8.32 -15.85
C THR A 273 13.92 -8.55 -15.20
N LEU A 274 13.45 -7.62 -14.36
CA LEU A 274 12.12 -7.68 -13.76
C LEU A 274 11.02 -7.67 -14.82
N ASN A 275 11.13 -6.79 -15.82
CA ASN A 275 10.17 -6.74 -16.92
C ASN A 275 10.11 -8.05 -17.72
N ILE A 276 11.27 -8.67 -18.01
CA ILE A 276 11.34 -9.98 -18.68
C ILE A 276 10.69 -11.07 -17.83
N MET A 277 10.83 -11.00 -16.50
CA MET A 277 10.20 -11.93 -15.57
C MET A 277 8.70 -11.68 -15.38
N GLY A 278 8.14 -10.60 -15.96
CA GLY A 278 6.72 -10.25 -15.86
C GLY A 278 6.36 -9.45 -14.60
N TYR A 279 7.35 -8.87 -13.90
CA TYR A 279 7.12 -8.02 -12.73
C TYR A 279 7.09 -6.54 -13.11
N GLY A 280 6.14 -5.81 -12.53
CA GLY A 280 6.09 -4.35 -12.55
C GLY A 280 6.84 -3.70 -11.38
N ILE A 281 6.70 -2.38 -11.24
CA ILE A 281 7.18 -1.63 -10.08
C ILE A 281 5.98 -1.35 -9.18
N ASN A 282 5.98 -1.92 -7.99
CA ASN A 282 5.01 -1.62 -6.94
C ASN A 282 5.56 -0.56 -5.97
N PRO A 283 4.72 0.05 -5.11
CA PRO A 283 5.15 1.10 -4.17
C PRO A 283 6.32 0.69 -3.25
N TYR A 284 6.44 -0.58 -2.91
CA TYR A 284 7.53 -1.10 -2.06
C TYR A 284 8.82 -1.31 -2.86
N SER A 285 8.72 -1.82 -4.07
CA SER A 285 9.89 -2.12 -4.92
C SER A 285 10.49 -0.89 -5.59
N MET A 286 9.79 0.28 -5.60
CA MET A 286 10.29 1.50 -6.23
C MET A 286 11.55 2.08 -5.56
N LEU A 287 11.86 1.68 -4.33
CA LEU A 287 13.08 2.10 -3.63
C LEU A 287 14.29 1.20 -3.92
N VAL A 288 14.08 0.01 -4.51
CA VAL A 288 15.16 -0.94 -4.83
C VAL A 288 16.21 -0.35 -5.80
N PRO A 289 15.88 0.46 -6.82
CA PRO A 289 16.84 1.17 -7.64
C PRO A 289 17.87 1.99 -6.85
N PHE A 290 17.46 2.67 -5.78
CA PHE A 290 18.38 3.41 -4.90
C PHE A 290 19.34 2.48 -4.18
N LEU A 291 18.83 1.35 -3.68
CA LEU A 291 19.62 0.33 -3.00
C LEU A 291 20.69 -0.24 -3.94
N VAL A 292 20.28 -0.66 -5.14
CA VAL A 292 21.20 -1.22 -6.15
C VAL A 292 22.24 -0.19 -6.58
N PHE A 293 21.84 1.06 -6.80
CA PHE A 293 22.75 2.15 -7.11
C PHE A 293 23.78 2.37 -6.00
N ALA A 294 23.32 2.46 -4.73
CA ALA A 294 24.20 2.71 -3.58
C ALA A 294 25.21 1.57 -3.36
N ILE A 295 24.76 0.32 -3.44
CA ILE A 295 25.64 -0.86 -3.32
C ILE A 295 26.66 -0.87 -4.48
N GLY A 296 26.19 -0.61 -5.71
CA GLY A 296 27.06 -0.53 -6.88
C GLY A 296 28.14 0.54 -6.73
N VAL A 297 27.76 1.75 -6.30
CA VAL A 297 28.72 2.83 -6.01
C VAL A 297 29.73 2.42 -4.93
N SER A 298 29.25 1.83 -3.84
CA SER A 298 30.12 1.40 -2.72
C SER A 298 31.22 0.43 -3.19
N HIS A 299 30.86 -0.62 -3.94
CA HIS A 299 31.82 -1.56 -4.50
C HIS A 299 32.71 -0.90 -5.57
N GLY A 300 32.14 0.00 -6.38
CA GLY A 300 32.90 0.74 -7.38
C GLY A 300 34.00 1.62 -6.78
N VAL A 301 33.70 2.29 -5.67
CA VAL A 301 34.68 3.11 -4.93
C VAL A 301 35.84 2.26 -4.40
N GLN A 302 35.54 1.08 -3.84
CA GLN A 302 36.58 0.17 -3.36
C GLN A 302 37.54 -0.26 -4.49
N ILE A 303 37.00 -0.57 -5.68
CA ILE A 303 37.79 -0.93 -6.86
C ILE A 303 38.66 0.23 -7.31
N VAL A 304 38.07 1.44 -7.44
CA VAL A 304 38.81 2.66 -7.82
C VAL A 304 39.94 2.93 -6.85
N ASN A 305 39.68 2.85 -5.54
CA ASN A 305 40.67 3.09 -4.50
C ASN A 305 41.83 2.07 -4.58
N SER A 306 41.51 0.78 -4.79
CA SER A 306 42.52 -0.25 -4.98
C SER A 306 43.38 -0.02 -6.25
N ILE A 307 42.75 0.40 -7.36
CA ILE A 307 43.49 0.73 -8.59
C ILE A 307 44.41 1.94 -8.38
N ILE A 308 43.93 2.99 -7.67
CA ILE A 308 44.77 4.15 -7.32
C ILE A 308 45.97 3.71 -6.52
N HIS A 309 45.77 2.90 -5.48
CA HIS A 309 46.84 2.40 -4.63
C HIS A 309 47.91 1.60 -5.42
N HIS A 310 47.49 0.72 -6.33
CA HIS A 310 48.44 -0.02 -7.19
C HIS A 310 49.12 0.89 -8.24
N ALA A 311 48.44 1.96 -8.70
CA ALA A 311 49.06 2.93 -9.59
C ALA A 311 50.11 3.80 -8.87
N GLU A 312 49.97 4.05 -7.57
CA GLU A 312 50.97 4.73 -6.73
C GLU A 312 52.31 3.96 -6.66
N THR A 313 52.24 2.62 -6.68
CA THR A 313 53.43 1.76 -6.69
C THR A 313 54.06 1.62 -8.08
N GLY A 314 53.56 2.33 -9.10
CA GLY A 314 54.12 2.37 -10.46
C GLY A 314 53.51 1.36 -11.42
N ALA A 315 52.46 0.63 -11.04
CA ALA A 315 51.77 -0.29 -11.96
C ALA A 315 51.10 0.49 -13.12
N ASN A 316 51.22 -0.06 -14.33
CA ASN A 316 50.48 0.49 -15.47
C ASN A 316 48.97 0.22 -15.32
N LYS A 317 48.14 0.92 -16.12
CA LYS A 317 46.67 0.88 -16.00
C LYS A 317 46.05 -0.52 -16.09
N LEU A 318 46.67 -1.45 -16.88
CA LEU A 318 46.19 -2.81 -16.99
C LEU A 318 46.60 -3.63 -15.76
N ASP A 319 47.84 -3.52 -15.33
CA ASP A 319 48.34 -4.28 -14.18
C ASP A 319 47.72 -3.81 -12.88
N ALA A 320 47.50 -2.48 -12.71
CA ALA A 320 46.76 -1.92 -11.57
C ALA A 320 45.33 -2.47 -11.49
N ALA A 321 44.61 -2.55 -12.64
CA ALA A 321 43.26 -3.12 -12.68
C ALA A 321 43.24 -4.63 -12.37
N LYS A 322 44.23 -5.40 -12.85
CA LYS A 322 44.37 -6.84 -12.51
C LYS A 322 44.67 -7.06 -11.03
N LEU A 323 45.56 -6.27 -10.46
CA LEU A 323 45.92 -6.37 -9.06
C LEU A 323 44.76 -6.00 -8.15
N ALA A 324 44.01 -4.95 -8.49
CA ALA A 324 42.78 -4.57 -7.79
C ALA A 324 41.70 -5.65 -7.88
N PHE A 325 41.48 -6.20 -9.07
CA PHE A 325 40.58 -7.36 -9.25
C PHE A 325 41.00 -8.54 -8.37
N ARG A 326 42.28 -8.90 -8.38
CA ARG A 326 42.83 -10.03 -7.58
C ARG A 326 42.62 -9.84 -6.09
N SER A 327 42.78 -8.62 -5.58
CA SER A 327 42.64 -8.28 -4.15
C SER A 327 41.19 -8.20 -3.68
N LEU A 328 40.28 -7.76 -4.54
CA LEU A 328 38.88 -7.44 -4.12
C LEU A 328 37.85 -8.45 -4.62
N TYR A 329 38.17 -9.26 -5.66
CA TYR A 329 37.16 -10.12 -6.29
C TYR A 329 36.49 -11.08 -5.31
N LEU A 330 37.30 -11.80 -4.50
CA LEU A 330 36.76 -12.81 -3.59
C LEU A 330 35.92 -12.16 -2.48
N ALA A 331 36.41 -11.06 -1.89
CA ALA A 331 35.69 -10.33 -0.87
C ALA A 331 34.39 -9.71 -1.43
N GLY A 332 34.48 -9.09 -2.61
CA GLY A 332 33.34 -8.45 -3.27
C GLY A 332 32.25 -9.44 -3.67
N ILE A 333 32.62 -10.57 -4.29
CA ILE A 333 31.63 -11.59 -4.68
C ILE A 333 30.98 -12.25 -3.46
N THR A 334 31.74 -12.49 -2.39
CA THR A 334 31.19 -13.06 -1.16
C THR A 334 30.20 -12.11 -0.52
N ALA A 335 30.51 -10.81 -0.45
CA ALA A 335 29.62 -9.79 0.08
C ALA A 335 28.31 -9.70 -0.74
N LEU A 336 28.42 -9.58 -2.07
CA LEU A 336 27.24 -9.45 -2.95
C LEU A 336 26.38 -10.71 -2.97
N ILE A 337 26.97 -11.91 -2.91
CA ILE A 337 26.20 -13.15 -2.79
C ILE A 337 25.50 -13.21 -1.43
N SER A 338 26.18 -12.79 -0.35
CA SER A 338 25.59 -12.73 0.99
C SER A 338 24.38 -11.79 1.02
N ASP A 339 24.50 -10.60 0.40
CA ASP A 339 23.41 -9.63 0.29
C ASP A 339 22.26 -10.20 -0.55
N ALA A 340 22.55 -10.82 -1.69
CA ALA A 340 21.52 -11.44 -2.54
C ALA A 340 20.76 -12.56 -1.80
N ILE A 341 21.47 -13.41 -1.06
CA ILE A 341 20.85 -14.44 -0.20
C ILE A 341 20.02 -13.78 0.91
N GLY A 342 20.56 -12.73 1.55
CA GLY A 342 19.85 -11.97 2.57
C GLY A 342 18.50 -11.43 2.08
N PHE A 343 18.46 -10.82 0.89
CA PHE A 343 17.20 -10.39 0.29
C PHE A 343 16.28 -11.54 -0.08
N THR A 344 16.85 -12.66 -0.58
CA THR A 344 16.05 -13.84 -0.91
C THR A 344 15.33 -14.42 0.31
N THR A 345 15.85 -14.25 1.53
CA THR A 345 15.17 -14.74 2.74
C THR A 345 13.84 -14.05 3.00
N LEU A 346 13.62 -12.84 2.49
CA LEU A 346 12.32 -12.16 2.57
C LEU A 346 11.21 -12.91 1.82
N MET A 347 11.54 -13.81 0.89
CA MET A 347 10.55 -14.65 0.20
C MET A 347 9.79 -15.60 1.14
N VAL A 348 10.29 -15.83 2.35
CA VAL A 348 9.58 -16.60 3.40
C VAL A 348 8.32 -15.87 3.87
N ILE A 349 8.28 -14.54 3.72
CA ILE A 349 7.11 -13.74 4.06
C ILE A 349 6.07 -13.91 2.94
N ASP A 350 4.92 -14.43 3.28
CA ASP A 350 3.86 -14.75 2.33
C ASP A 350 2.97 -13.54 2.04
N ILE A 351 3.60 -12.49 1.52
CA ILE A 351 2.96 -11.27 1.02
C ILE A 351 3.56 -11.00 -0.36
N GLY A 352 2.74 -11.02 -1.40
CA GLY A 352 3.19 -10.96 -2.79
C GLY A 352 4.14 -9.79 -3.09
N VAL A 353 3.82 -8.57 -2.61
CA VAL A 353 4.68 -7.39 -2.82
C VAL A 353 6.04 -7.50 -2.13
N ILE A 354 6.13 -8.19 -0.97
CA ILE A 354 7.39 -8.42 -0.26
C ILE A 354 8.23 -9.46 -1.00
N GLN A 355 7.60 -10.49 -1.57
CA GLN A 355 8.29 -11.48 -2.39
C GLN A 355 8.83 -10.86 -3.69
N GLU A 356 8.07 -9.97 -4.32
CA GLU A 356 8.52 -9.19 -5.48
C GLU A 356 9.69 -8.25 -5.12
N LEU A 357 9.63 -7.59 -3.97
CA LEU A 357 10.73 -6.79 -3.43
C LEU A 357 12.00 -7.63 -3.24
N ALA A 358 11.85 -8.83 -2.66
CA ALA A 358 12.96 -9.77 -2.44
C ALA A 358 13.64 -10.16 -3.76
N ILE A 359 12.86 -10.52 -4.78
CA ILE A 359 13.34 -10.84 -6.11
C ILE A 359 14.05 -9.63 -6.73
N ALA A 360 13.41 -8.46 -6.69
CA ALA A 360 13.96 -7.24 -7.26
C ALA A 360 15.31 -6.88 -6.66
N ALA A 361 15.43 -6.91 -5.33
CA ALA A 361 16.67 -6.60 -4.63
C ALA A 361 17.75 -7.66 -4.89
N SER A 362 17.43 -8.95 -4.81
CA SER A 362 18.38 -10.05 -5.05
C SER A 362 18.93 -10.02 -6.48
N VAL A 363 18.07 -9.83 -7.48
CA VAL A 363 18.47 -9.71 -8.89
C VAL A 363 19.36 -8.48 -9.09
N GLY A 364 18.97 -7.34 -8.51
CA GLY A 364 19.75 -6.11 -8.60
C GLY A 364 21.15 -6.25 -8.06
N VAL A 365 21.30 -6.85 -6.87
CA VAL A 365 22.60 -7.13 -6.25
C VAL A 365 23.43 -8.13 -7.08
N ALA A 366 22.80 -9.18 -7.61
CA ALA A 366 23.49 -10.13 -8.48
C ALA A 366 24.04 -9.45 -9.76
N ILE A 367 23.31 -8.50 -10.33
CA ILE A 367 23.75 -7.75 -11.51
C ILE A 367 24.97 -6.86 -11.20
N ILE A 368 25.11 -6.35 -9.95
CA ILE A 368 26.28 -5.57 -9.53
C ILE A 368 27.58 -6.39 -9.66
N ILE A 369 27.54 -7.70 -9.47
CA ILE A 369 28.70 -8.58 -9.70
C ILE A 369 29.21 -8.39 -11.13
N ILE A 370 28.30 -8.36 -12.11
CA ILE A 370 28.65 -8.24 -13.51
C ILE A 370 29.10 -6.81 -13.85
N THR A 371 28.36 -5.80 -13.42
CA THR A 371 28.61 -4.41 -13.79
C THR A 371 29.80 -3.81 -13.03
N ASN A 372 29.89 -4.03 -11.72
CA ASN A 372 30.90 -3.37 -10.90
C ASN A 372 32.12 -4.24 -10.61
N LEU A 373 31.98 -5.56 -10.33
CA LEU A 373 33.15 -6.40 -10.09
C LEU A 373 33.85 -6.87 -11.36
N VAL A 374 33.15 -6.95 -12.51
CA VAL A 374 33.72 -7.41 -13.77
C VAL A 374 33.90 -6.26 -14.77
N ALA A 375 32.81 -5.57 -15.16
CA ALA A 375 32.87 -4.54 -16.21
C ALA A 375 33.70 -3.31 -15.78
N LEU A 376 33.54 -2.82 -14.54
CA LEU A 376 34.25 -1.61 -14.09
C LEU A 376 35.77 -1.76 -14.10
N PRO A 377 36.41 -2.86 -13.57
CA PRO A 377 37.86 -3.04 -13.70
C PRO A 377 38.31 -3.15 -15.14
N ILE A 378 37.54 -3.78 -16.03
CA ILE A 378 37.84 -3.83 -17.46
C ILE A 378 37.85 -2.43 -18.07
N ILE A 379 36.81 -1.63 -17.82
CA ILE A 379 36.73 -0.24 -18.30
C ILE A 379 37.94 0.57 -17.82
N LEU A 380 38.25 0.49 -16.53
CA LEU A 380 39.37 1.22 -15.94
C LEU A 380 40.74 0.71 -16.45
N SER A 381 40.86 -0.56 -16.90
CA SER A 381 42.06 -1.06 -17.57
C SER A 381 42.33 -0.38 -18.92
N PHE A 382 41.32 0.19 -19.58
CA PHE A 382 41.46 0.97 -20.83
C PHE A 382 41.69 2.45 -20.57
N ILE A 383 40.82 3.08 -19.77
CA ILE A 383 40.85 4.53 -19.55
C ILE A 383 41.88 4.99 -18.51
N GLY A 384 42.20 4.12 -17.54
CA GLY A 384 43.15 4.40 -16.46
C GLY A 384 42.65 5.45 -15.46
N ILE A 385 43.46 5.72 -14.44
CA ILE A 385 43.27 6.79 -13.46
C ILE A 385 44.09 8.03 -13.86
N SER A 386 43.63 9.23 -13.54
CA SER A 386 44.36 10.45 -13.87
C SER A 386 45.64 10.57 -13.02
N PRO A 387 46.77 11.04 -13.59
CA PRO A 387 48.00 11.25 -12.82
C PRO A 387 47.82 12.18 -11.63
N LYS A 388 46.94 13.20 -11.75
CA LYS A 388 46.60 14.13 -10.65
C LYS A 388 45.96 13.42 -9.47
N ALA A 389 45.10 12.41 -9.71
CA ALA A 389 44.48 11.63 -8.64
C ALA A 389 45.48 10.75 -7.90
N VAL A 390 46.40 10.12 -8.63
CA VAL A 390 47.49 9.30 -8.05
C VAL A 390 48.41 10.20 -7.18
N GLU A 391 48.80 11.37 -7.68
CA GLU A 391 49.60 12.32 -6.93
C GLU A 391 48.87 12.84 -5.68
N TYR A 392 47.57 13.14 -5.79
CA TYR A 392 46.76 13.59 -4.66
C TYR A 392 46.65 12.50 -3.58
N SER A 393 46.40 11.26 -3.96
CA SER A 393 46.37 10.13 -3.04
C SER A 393 47.71 9.95 -2.34
N ARG A 394 48.79 9.95 -3.10
CA ARG A 394 50.16 9.81 -2.57
C ARG A 394 50.52 10.90 -1.54
N LYS A 395 50.11 12.17 -1.77
CA LYS A 395 50.32 13.26 -0.83
C LYS A 395 49.52 13.09 0.46
N ASN A 396 48.29 12.58 0.33
CA ASN A 396 47.38 12.41 1.48
C ASN A 396 47.69 11.16 2.31
N THR A 397 48.26 10.10 1.73
CA THR A 397 48.62 8.88 2.43
C THR A 397 49.65 9.12 3.54
N HIS A 398 50.46 10.20 3.44
CA HIS A 398 51.42 10.60 4.49
C HIS A 398 50.80 11.48 5.59
N ASN A 399 49.64 12.06 5.40
CA ASN A 399 48.96 12.91 6.37
C ASN A 399 47.81 12.17 7.03
N ILE A 400 48.11 11.46 8.14
CA ILE A 400 47.05 10.83 8.94
C ILE A 400 46.12 11.91 9.47
N SER A 401 44.88 11.89 9.03
CA SER A 401 43.85 12.85 9.43
C SER A 401 43.55 12.74 10.94
N LEU A 402 43.03 13.81 11.53
CA LEU A 402 42.64 13.81 12.93
C LEU A 402 41.58 12.73 13.23
N VAL A 403 40.70 12.47 12.25
CA VAL A 403 39.66 11.45 12.31
C VAL A 403 40.28 10.04 12.32
N GLU A 404 41.27 9.77 11.46
CA GLU A 404 41.97 8.49 11.43
C GLU A 404 42.74 8.21 12.73
N LYS A 405 43.39 9.25 13.32
CA LYS A 405 44.02 9.14 14.64
C LYS A 405 43.03 8.85 15.76
N LEU A 406 41.85 9.45 15.69
CA LEU A 406 40.78 9.19 16.65
C LEU A 406 40.32 7.73 16.56
N PHE A 407 40.03 7.24 15.34
CA PHE A 407 39.62 5.84 15.12
C PHE A 407 40.72 4.84 15.45
N ALA A 408 42.00 5.14 15.17
CA ALA A 408 43.11 4.30 15.56
C ALA A 408 43.21 4.08 17.08
N ASN A 409 42.70 5.01 17.89
CA ASN A 409 42.69 4.85 19.35
C ASN A 409 41.74 3.75 19.83
N PHE A 410 40.67 3.42 19.07
CA PHE A 410 39.77 2.32 19.42
C PHE A 410 40.42 0.94 19.32
N THR A 411 41.61 0.82 18.70
CA THR A 411 42.40 -0.43 18.71
C THR A 411 43.14 -0.64 20.03
N LYS A 412 43.26 0.40 20.90
CA LYS A 412 43.90 0.29 22.22
C LYS A 412 42.96 -0.45 23.18
N ALA A 413 43.51 -1.42 23.93
CA ALA A 413 42.73 -2.29 24.81
C ALA A 413 41.67 -1.59 25.70
N PRO A 414 41.96 -0.48 26.40
CA PRO A 414 40.98 0.13 27.29
C PRO A 414 39.80 0.75 26.53
N LEU A 415 40.04 1.39 25.36
CA LEU A 415 39.00 1.95 24.52
C LEU A 415 38.22 0.85 23.74
N ALA A 416 38.88 -0.22 23.31
CA ALA A 416 38.23 -1.37 22.70
C ALA A 416 37.27 -2.04 23.69
N ILE A 417 37.69 -2.28 24.94
CA ILE A 417 36.83 -2.84 25.99
C ILE A 417 35.66 -1.90 26.27
N LEU A 418 35.89 -0.59 26.42
CA LEU A 418 34.83 0.40 26.63
C LEU A 418 33.82 0.35 25.47
N THR A 419 34.29 0.30 24.22
CA THR A 419 33.42 0.21 23.02
C THR A 419 32.56 -1.05 23.06
N ILE A 420 33.15 -2.19 23.41
CA ILE A 420 32.41 -3.47 23.52
C ILE A 420 31.35 -3.36 24.62
N VAL A 421 31.69 -2.84 25.80
CA VAL A 421 30.75 -2.67 26.92
C VAL A 421 29.58 -1.76 26.53
N VAL A 422 29.88 -0.61 25.90
CA VAL A 422 28.87 0.32 25.42
C VAL A 422 27.99 -0.35 24.36
N SER A 423 28.58 -1.09 23.41
CA SER A 423 27.83 -1.80 22.36
C SER A 423 26.91 -2.88 22.94
N VAL A 424 27.38 -3.66 23.91
CA VAL A 424 26.56 -4.66 24.62
C VAL A 424 25.46 -3.96 25.41
N GLY A 425 25.75 -2.84 26.08
CA GLY A 425 24.74 -2.05 26.78
C GLY A 425 23.64 -1.52 25.84
N LEU A 426 24.03 -0.94 24.70
CA LEU A 426 23.08 -0.47 23.68
C LEU A 426 22.27 -1.62 23.07
N PHE A 427 22.91 -2.76 22.79
CA PHE A 427 22.24 -3.94 22.29
C PHE A 427 21.20 -4.48 23.29
N SER A 428 21.60 -4.61 24.56
CA SER A 428 20.68 -5.08 25.63
C SER A 428 19.53 -4.09 25.85
N GLY A 429 19.81 -2.79 25.82
CA GLY A 429 18.78 -1.75 25.85
C GLY A 429 17.84 -1.82 24.65
N GLY A 430 18.39 -2.00 23.46
CA GLY A 430 17.61 -2.20 22.23
C GLY A 430 16.71 -3.42 22.29
N LEU A 431 17.22 -4.57 22.78
CA LEU A 431 16.43 -5.78 22.99
C LEU A 431 15.29 -5.56 24.01
N TYR A 432 15.56 -4.83 25.09
CA TYR A 432 14.52 -4.49 26.06
C TYR A 432 13.42 -3.62 25.43
N TYR A 433 13.80 -2.55 24.72
CA TYR A 433 12.82 -1.68 24.08
C TYR A 433 12.10 -2.34 22.89
N SER A 434 12.72 -3.30 22.21
CA SER A 434 12.08 -4.01 21.09
C SER A 434 10.83 -4.80 21.52
N GLN A 435 10.72 -5.18 22.80
CA GLN A 435 9.54 -5.86 23.35
C GLN A 435 8.28 -4.96 23.38
N PHE A 436 8.47 -3.64 23.32
CA PHE A 436 7.37 -2.67 23.31
C PHE A 436 7.04 -2.19 21.89
N MET A 437 7.70 -2.79 20.88
CA MET A 437 7.41 -2.43 19.48
C MET A 437 6.03 -2.97 19.10
N LYS A 438 5.15 -2.06 18.68
CA LYS A 438 3.84 -2.41 18.16
C LYS A 438 3.96 -2.86 16.71
N ILE A 439 3.24 -3.92 16.36
CA ILE A 439 3.15 -4.46 15.00
C ILE A 439 1.76 -4.11 14.46
N GLY A 440 1.70 -3.62 13.23
CA GLY A 440 0.49 -3.16 12.55
C GLY A 440 0.48 -1.64 12.37
N ASP A 441 -0.58 -1.13 11.82
CA ASP A 441 -0.72 0.30 11.57
C ASP A 441 -0.88 1.07 12.89
N LEU A 442 -0.10 2.14 13.01
CA LEU A 442 -0.09 3.00 14.21
C LEU A 442 -0.81 4.32 13.98
N ASP A 443 -0.98 4.72 12.72
CA ASP A 443 -1.61 5.96 12.31
C ASP A 443 -2.97 5.70 11.65
N ALA A 444 -3.87 6.67 11.72
CA ALA A 444 -5.15 6.62 11.01
C ALA A 444 -4.97 7.06 9.54
N GLY A 445 -5.85 6.61 8.66
CA GLY A 445 -5.81 6.93 7.23
C GLY A 445 -4.89 6.01 6.46
N ALA A 446 -4.17 6.52 5.45
CA ALA A 446 -3.19 5.76 4.67
C ALA A 446 -1.78 6.03 5.21
N PRO A 447 -1.18 5.09 5.97
CA PRO A 447 0.15 5.29 6.59
C PRO A 447 1.27 5.42 5.55
N GLU A 448 1.07 4.93 4.33
CA GLU A 448 2.01 5.05 3.21
C GLU A 448 2.11 6.49 2.68
N LEU A 449 1.12 7.32 2.96
CA LEU A 449 1.08 8.73 2.60
C LEU A 449 1.46 9.59 3.81
N ARG A 450 1.92 10.81 3.55
CA ARG A 450 2.22 11.74 4.63
C ARG A 450 0.96 12.10 5.43
N PRO A 451 1.06 12.34 6.74
CA PRO A 451 -0.10 12.72 7.57
C PRO A 451 -0.85 13.96 7.05
N ASP A 452 -0.12 14.91 6.46
CA ASP A 452 -0.64 16.14 5.86
C ASP A 452 -1.05 15.97 4.37
N SER A 453 -1.04 14.76 3.86
CA SER A 453 -1.48 14.48 2.49
C SER A 453 -2.96 14.80 2.31
N ARG A 454 -3.33 15.18 1.08
CA ARG A 454 -4.72 15.47 0.76
C ARG A 454 -5.65 14.32 1.10
N TYR A 455 -5.22 13.09 0.80
CA TYR A 455 -5.97 11.88 1.13
C TYR A 455 -6.24 11.75 2.64
N ASN A 456 -5.21 11.89 3.48
CA ASN A 456 -5.35 11.74 4.93
C ASN A 456 -6.22 12.84 5.55
N LEU A 457 -6.17 14.07 5.01
CA LEU A 457 -7.07 15.16 5.40
C LEU A 457 -8.52 14.87 4.99
N ASP A 458 -8.74 14.31 3.79
CA ASP A 458 -10.06 13.92 3.31
C ASP A 458 -10.64 12.76 4.15
N ASN A 459 -9.80 11.78 4.51
CA ASN A 459 -10.19 10.66 5.37
C ASN A 459 -10.55 11.13 6.79
N ALA A 460 -9.74 12.00 7.38
CA ALA A 460 -10.01 12.56 8.71
C ALA A 460 -11.36 13.30 8.75
N PHE A 461 -11.69 14.03 7.69
CA PHE A 461 -12.98 14.69 7.57
C PHE A 461 -14.16 13.69 7.58
N ILE A 462 -14.04 12.58 6.87
CA ILE A 462 -15.09 11.55 6.84
C ILE A 462 -15.27 10.94 8.22
N VAL A 463 -14.18 10.56 8.89
CA VAL A 463 -14.23 9.96 10.23
C VAL A 463 -14.87 10.89 11.25
N GLU A 464 -14.63 12.22 11.14
CA GLU A 464 -15.18 13.21 12.06
C GLU A 464 -16.68 13.51 11.82
N ASN A 465 -17.11 13.51 10.55
CA ASN A 465 -18.44 14.02 10.20
C ASN A 465 -19.47 12.95 9.84
N TYR A 466 -19.05 11.69 9.70
CA TYR A 466 -19.93 10.58 9.36
C TYR A 466 -19.84 9.45 10.38
N THR A 467 -20.92 8.70 10.52
CA THR A 467 -20.96 7.52 11.41
C THR A 467 -20.43 6.26 10.72
N ALA A 468 -20.63 6.15 9.40
CA ALA A 468 -20.07 5.07 8.59
C ALA A 468 -18.68 5.45 8.08
N SER A 469 -17.65 5.16 8.87
CA SER A 469 -16.25 5.41 8.50
C SER A 469 -15.79 4.62 7.28
N THR A 470 -14.60 4.94 6.78
CA THR A 470 -13.93 4.18 5.73
C THR A 470 -13.37 2.86 6.23
N ASP A 471 -13.09 2.77 7.53
CA ASP A 471 -12.44 1.64 8.17
C ASP A 471 -13.48 0.59 8.56
N VAL A 472 -13.71 -0.34 7.64
CA VAL A 472 -14.72 -1.39 7.78
C VAL A 472 -14.04 -2.71 8.11
N PHE A 473 -14.51 -3.36 9.17
CA PHE A 473 -14.16 -4.73 9.54
C PHE A 473 -15.38 -5.63 9.43
N VAL A 474 -15.23 -6.81 8.83
CA VAL A 474 -16.35 -7.71 8.60
C VAL A 474 -16.18 -9.00 9.39
N ILE A 475 -17.26 -9.42 10.06
CA ILE A 475 -17.36 -10.69 10.75
C ILE A 475 -18.43 -11.51 10.04
N MET A 476 -18.09 -12.71 9.62
CA MET A 476 -19.01 -13.62 8.94
C MET A 476 -19.66 -14.55 9.95
N ALA A 477 -20.96 -14.43 10.13
CA ALA A 477 -21.73 -15.43 10.86
C ALA A 477 -22.06 -16.56 9.90
N GLU A 478 -21.24 -17.62 9.92
CA GLU A 478 -21.40 -18.83 9.10
C GLU A 478 -22.32 -19.82 9.82
N THR A 479 -23.31 -20.31 9.10
CA THR A 479 -24.30 -21.27 9.59
C THR A 479 -24.46 -22.42 8.57
N GLY A 480 -25.29 -23.39 8.85
CA GLY A 480 -25.74 -24.33 7.80
C GLY A 480 -26.67 -23.66 6.80
N ALA A 481 -26.91 -24.28 5.65
CA ALA A 481 -27.86 -23.80 4.65
C ALA A 481 -29.25 -23.59 5.29
N ASP A 482 -29.92 -22.50 4.91
CA ASP A 482 -31.22 -22.06 5.42
C ASP A 482 -31.27 -21.82 6.95
N GLN A 483 -30.08 -21.59 7.59
CA GLN A 483 -30.02 -21.42 9.05
C GLN A 483 -29.76 -19.97 9.49
N CYS A 484 -29.34 -19.07 8.61
CA CYS A 484 -28.96 -17.70 9.00
C CYS A 484 -30.15 -16.91 9.56
N SER A 485 -31.39 -17.22 9.15
CA SER A 485 -32.63 -16.58 9.59
C SER A 485 -33.26 -17.21 10.83
N LYS A 486 -32.69 -18.31 11.36
CA LYS A 486 -33.24 -18.95 12.58
C LYS A 486 -33.07 -18.06 13.80
N TYR A 487 -34.13 -18.03 14.62
CA TYR A 487 -34.20 -17.18 15.82
C TYR A 487 -32.96 -17.29 16.73
N ASN A 488 -32.47 -18.49 17.01
CA ASN A 488 -31.32 -18.70 17.89
C ASN A 488 -30.05 -18.07 17.31
N ASN A 489 -29.84 -18.20 15.98
CA ASN A 489 -28.69 -17.61 15.29
C ASN A 489 -28.79 -16.07 15.23
N LEU A 490 -30.00 -15.55 14.95
CA LEU A 490 -30.24 -14.11 14.97
C LEU A 490 -30.02 -13.49 16.35
N VAL A 491 -30.41 -14.20 17.43
CA VAL A 491 -30.17 -13.73 18.82
C VAL A 491 -28.67 -13.64 19.10
N LEU A 492 -27.87 -14.62 18.67
CA LEU A 492 -26.42 -14.58 18.86
C LEU A 492 -25.76 -13.46 18.03
N ILE A 493 -26.20 -13.27 16.79
CA ILE A 493 -25.73 -12.14 15.93
C ILE A 493 -26.06 -10.80 16.61
N ASP A 494 -27.29 -10.65 17.13
CA ASP A 494 -27.74 -9.44 17.82
C ASP A 494 -26.97 -9.17 19.12
N GLN A 495 -26.69 -10.19 19.90
CA GLN A 495 -25.89 -10.07 21.12
C GLN A 495 -24.45 -9.66 20.82
N LEU A 496 -23.81 -10.29 19.81
CA LEU A 496 -22.48 -9.91 19.37
C LEU A 496 -22.46 -8.48 18.82
N GLN A 497 -23.45 -8.11 18.01
CA GLN A 497 -23.60 -6.76 17.49
C GLN A 497 -23.71 -5.73 18.62
N TRP A 498 -24.52 -6.00 19.63
CA TRP A 498 -24.66 -5.13 20.79
C TRP A 498 -23.35 -4.98 21.56
N GLN A 499 -22.62 -6.08 21.76
CA GLN A 499 -21.32 -6.06 22.44
C GLN A 499 -20.31 -5.25 21.65
N LEU A 500 -20.26 -5.43 20.32
CA LEU A 500 -19.39 -4.68 19.43
C LEU A 500 -19.72 -3.18 19.41
N LYS A 501 -21.00 -2.78 19.37
CA LYS A 501 -21.41 -1.37 19.46
C LYS A 501 -20.92 -0.68 20.74
N ASN A 502 -20.69 -1.45 21.82
CA ASN A 502 -20.16 -0.94 23.07
C ASN A 502 -18.65 -1.15 23.22
N THR A 503 -17.96 -1.60 22.18
CA THR A 503 -16.52 -1.81 22.19
C THR A 503 -15.79 -0.52 21.80
N ALA A 504 -14.73 -0.19 22.53
CA ALA A 504 -13.93 1.01 22.25
C ALA A 504 -13.33 0.95 20.83
N GLY A 505 -13.41 2.05 20.09
CA GLY A 505 -12.92 2.14 18.70
C GLY A 505 -13.94 1.75 17.65
N VAL A 506 -15.13 1.27 18.03
CA VAL A 506 -16.25 0.99 17.13
C VAL A 506 -17.17 2.21 17.06
N GLN A 507 -17.49 2.64 15.83
CA GLN A 507 -18.45 3.73 15.57
C GLN A 507 -19.87 3.21 15.46
N ASP A 508 -20.07 2.18 14.62
CA ASP A 508 -21.37 1.52 14.44
C ASP A 508 -21.18 0.08 13.96
N VAL A 509 -22.24 -0.71 14.12
CA VAL A 509 -22.30 -2.10 13.65
C VAL A 509 -23.65 -2.34 13.02
N ILE A 510 -23.66 -2.91 11.82
CA ILE A 510 -24.88 -3.23 11.06
C ILE A 510 -24.90 -4.72 10.74
N SER A 511 -26.05 -5.36 10.93
CA SER A 511 -26.25 -6.76 10.57
C SER A 511 -27.67 -7.04 10.08
N ILE A 512 -27.91 -8.25 9.66
CA ILE A 512 -29.24 -8.77 9.28
C ILE A 512 -30.31 -8.55 10.39
N THR A 513 -29.88 -8.48 11.66
CA THR A 513 -30.82 -8.32 12.78
C THR A 513 -31.45 -6.94 12.81
N ASP A 514 -30.74 -5.87 12.39
CA ASP A 514 -31.31 -4.52 12.28
C ASP A 514 -32.44 -4.51 11.23
N ILE A 515 -32.22 -5.20 10.10
CA ILE A 515 -33.22 -5.28 9.02
C ILE A 515 -34.44 -6.07 9.47
N SER A 516 -34.23 -7.18 10.17
CA SER A 516 -35.33 -7.99 10.72
C SER A 516 -36.15 -7.18 11.75
N LYS A 517 -35.50 -6.46 12.66
CA LYS A 517 -36.18 -5.60 13.64
C LYS A 517 -36.94 -4.45 12.96
N LEU A 518 -36.35 -3.83 11.95
CA LEU A 518 -37.01 -2.77 11.16
C LEU A 518 -38.22 -3.33 10.41
N GLY A 519 -38.11 -4.52 9.82
CA GLY A 519 -39.23 -5.20 9.19
C GLY A 519 -40.38 -5.49 10.17
N MET A 520 -40.06 -5.99 11.36
CA MET A 520 -41.04 -6.21 12.43
C MET A 520 -41.74 -4.91 12.87
N PHE A 521 -40.95 -3.84 13.05
CA PHE A 521 -41.48 -2.51 13.35
C PHE A 521 -42.48 -2.05 12.28
N GLY A 522 -42.09 -2.20 11.00
CA GLY A 522 -42.94 -1.81 9.89
C GLY A 522 -44.22 -2.63 9.74
N MET A 523 -44.15 -3.95 9.92
CA MET A 523 -45.32 -4.85 9.86
C MET A 523 -46.33 -4.64 10.99
N ASN A 524 -45.94 -3.89 12.03
CA ASN A 524 -46.77 -3.62 13.21
C ASN A 524 -46.98 -2.10 13.40
N GLU A 525 -47.29 -1.38 12.32
CA GLU A 525 -47.74 0.03 12.32
C GLU A 525 -46.75 0.99 13.02
N GLY A 526 -45.45 0.67 13.01
CA GLY A 526 -44.44 1.53 13.66
C GLY A 526 -44.46 1.48 15.20
N SER A 527 -45.04 0.48 15.80
CA SER A 527 -45.05 0.33 17.25
C SER A 527 -43.70 -0.13 17.78
N LEU A 528 -43.07 0.68 18.64
CA LEU A 528 -41.76 0.37 19.28
C LEU A 528 -41.73 -0.95 20.07
N LYS A 529 -42.91 -1.44 20.50
CA LYS A 529 -43.02 -2.75 21.19
C LYS A 529 -42.59 -3.92 20.30
N TRP A 530 -42.61 -3.73 18.98
CA TRP A 530 -42.29 -4.75 18.00
C TRP A 530 -40.87 -4.62 17.42
N VAL A 531 -40.06 -3.72 17.92
CA VAL A 531 -38.63 -3.65 17.60
C VAL A 531 -37.90 -4.79 18.30
N ASN A 532 -38.16 -6.02 17.84
CA ASN A 532 -37.56 -7.23 18.41
C ASN A 532 -37.41 -8.33 17.33
N LEU A 533 -36.66 -9.37 17.66
CA LEU A 533 -36.53 -10.55 16.82
C LEU A 533 -37.72 -11.49 17.05
N ASN A 534 -38.38 -11.93 15.98
CA ASN A 534 -39.53 -12.83 16.07
C ASN A 534 -39.05 -14.30 16.14
N ARG A 535 -39.77 -15.12 16.90
CA ARG A 535 -39.49 -16.56 16.99
C ARG A 535 -40.07 -17.38 15.84
N ASN A 536 -41.04 -16.82 15.12
CA ASN A 536 -41.67 -17.49 13.99
C ASN A 536 -40.82 -17.26 12.71
N GLU A 537 -40.26 -18.34 12.17
CA GLU A 537 -39.40 -18.33 10.99
C GLU A 537 -40.10 -17.74 9.76
N PHE A 538 -41.40 -17.97 9.59
CA PHE A 538 -42.16 -17.41 8.45
C PHE A 538 -42.22 -15.88 8.53
N VAL A 539 -42.39 -15.34 9.72
CA VAL A 539 -42.40 -13.89 9.95
C VAL A 539 -41.03 -13.31 9.73
N VAL A 540 -39.98 -13.95 10.25
CA VAL A 540 -38.59 -13.52 10.02
C VAL A 540 -38.26 -13.53 8.53
N ASN A 541 -38.59 -14.61 7.82
CA ASN A 541 -38.34 -14.71 6.38
C ASN A 541 -39.11 -13.64 5.58
N ALA A 542 -40.33 -13.29 6.01
CA ALA A 542 -41.07 -12.18 5.42
C ALA A 542 -40.36 -10.83 5.65
N THR A 543 -39.79 -10.58 6.84
CA THR A 543 -39.00 -9.34 7.07
C THR A 543 -37.71 -9.32 6.28
N LEU A 544 -37.11 -10.48 6.01
CA LEU A 544 -35.85 -10.62 5.29
C LEU A 544 -36.03 -10.69 3.76
N SER A 545 -37.26 -10.76 3.25
CA SER A 545 -37.53 -10.81 1.80
C SER A 545 -37.05 -9.56 1.03
N GLN A 546 -36.85 -8.45 1.72
CA GLN A 546 -36.40 -7.16 1.16
C GLN A 546 -34.95 -6.81 1.58
N VAL A 547 -34.20 -7.80 2.08
CA VAL A 547 -32.80 -7.58 2.50
C VAL A 547 -31.96 -7.17 1.29
N PRO A 548 -31.19 -6.09 1.38
CA PRO A 548 -30.26 -5.70 0.32
C PRO A 548 -29.21 -6.79 0.09
N SER A 549 -28.75 -6.92 -1.16
CA SER A 549 -27.63 -7.81 -1.49
C SER A 549 -26.40 -7.48 -0.63
N GLY A 550 -25.71 -8.52 -0.16
CA GLY A 550 -24.53 -8.39 0.70
C GLY A 550 -24.80 -8.56 2.20
N PHE A 551 -26.05 -8.68 2.65
CA PHE A 551 -26.38 -9.02 4.06
C PHE A 551 -26.69 -10.50 4.30
N ILE A 552 -26.95 -11.25 3.27
CA ILE A 552 -27.09 -12.71 3.27
C ILE A 552 -26.60 -13.26 1.93
N ASN A 553 -26.09 -14.47 1.92
CA ASN A 553 -25.83 -15.21 0.69
C ASN A 553 -27.09 -15.95 0.18
N ALA A 554 -27.00 -16.53 -1.02
CA ALA A 554 -28.17 -17.08 -1.71
C ALA A 554 -28.87 -18.23 -0.98
N ASP A 555 -28.13 -19.04 -0.21
CA ASP A 555 -28.64 -20.20 0.53
C ASP A 555 -28.79 -19.93 2.05
N CYS A 556 -28.72 -18.66 2.47
CA CYS A 556 -28.82 -18.26 3.88
C CYS A 556 -27.92 -19.11 4.82
N SER A 557 -26.70 -19.40 4.36
CA SER A 557 -25.68 -20.07 5.19
C SER A 557 -24.70 -19.09 5.81
N MET A 558 -24.75 -17.81 5.43
CA MET A 558 -23.83 -16.78 5.88
C MET A 558 -24.54 -15.42 5.98
N ALA A 559 -24.29 -14.71 7.10
CA ALA A 559 -24.71 -13.33 7.30
C ALA A 559 -23.54 -12.50 7.81
N PRO A 560 -23.12 -11.42 7.11
CA PRO A 560 -22.06 -10.54 7.60
C PRO A 560 -22.56 -9.63 8.72
N ILE A 561 -21.66 -9.36 9.67
CA ILE A 561 -21.76 -8.28 10.65
C ILE A 561 -20.72 -7.26 10.24
N ILE A 562 -21.19 -6.08 9.82
CA ILE A 562 -20.35 -5.00 9.29
C ILE A 562 -20.05 -4.05 10.44
N VAL A 563 -18.77 -3.91 10.78
CA VAL A 563 -18.29 -3.09 11.89
C VAL A 563 -17.56 -1.87 11.32
N PHE A 564 -18.02 -0.69 11.64
CA PHE A 564 -17.37 0.58 11.28
C PHE A 564 -16.47 1.02 12.43
N LEU A 565 -15.20 1.27 12.14
CA LEU A 565 -14.18 1.60 13.13
C LEU A 565 -13.78 3.08 13.07
N ASN A 566 -13.33 3.62 14.19
CA ASN A 566 -12.74 4.97 14.23
C ASN A 566 -11.43 5.06 13.43
N ASP A 567 -10.68 3.96 13.43
CA ASP A 567 -9.42 3.80 12.73
C ASP A 567 -9.11 2.30 12.56
N HIS A 568 -8.12 1.98 11.72
CA HIS A 568 -7.63 0.61 11.54
C HIS A 568 -6.33 0.32 12.30
N LYS A 569 -6.07 1.06 13.38
CA LYS A 569 -4.88 0.84 14.20
C LYS A 569 -4.88 -0.56 14.81
N ALA A 570 -3.68 -1.11 14.98
CA ALA A 570 -3.50 -2.43 15.55
C ALA A 570 -4.21 -2.61 16.92
N ASP A 571 -4.22 -1.57 17.78
CA ASP A 571 -4.90 -1.60 19.07
C ASP A 571 -6.43 -1.71 18.92
N THR A 572 -7.01 -0.96 17.97
CA THR A 572 -8.45 -0.98 17.67
C THR A 572 -8.86 -2.33 17.11
N LEU A 573 -8.13 -2.84 16.11
CA LEU A 573 -8.39 -4.15 15.51
C LEU A 573 -8.27 -5.27 16.53
N ASN A 574 -7.21 -5.29 17.34
CA ASN A 574 -7.03 -6.29 18.40
C ASN A 574 -8.17 -6.28 19.42
N THR A 575 -8.70 -5.09 19.76
CA THR A 575 -9.83 -4.97 20.68
C THR A 575 -11.08 -5.63 20.10
N VAL A 576 -11.38 -5.39 18.83
CA VAL A 576 -12.52 -6.01 18.14
C VAL A 576 -12.33 -7.52 17.99
N VAL A 577 -11.15 -7.97 17.56
CA VAL A 577 -10.81 -9.40 17.42
C VAL A 577 -10.96 -10.13 18.74
N ASN A 578 -10.45 -9.56 19.84
CA ASN A 578 -10.59 -10.14 21.17
C ASN A 578 -12.06 -10.22 21.60
N THR A 579 -12.86 -9.16 21.34
CA THR A 579 -14.29 -9.16 21.65
C THR A 579 -15.02 -10.30 20.94
N VAL A 580 -14.77 -10.52 19.65
CA VAL A 580 -15.40 -11.61 18.88
C VAL A 580 -14.91 -12.97 19.35
N THR A 581 -13.61 -13.10 19.62
CA THR A 581 -13.02 -14.36 20.07
C THR A 581 -13.55 -14.77 21.45
N ASP A 582 -13.66 -13.82 22.38
CA ASP A 582 -14.17 -14.10 23.73
C ASP A 582 -15.66 -14.37 23.69
N PHE A 583 -16.44 -13.67 22.87
CA PHE A 583 -17.85 -13.99 22.64
C PHE A 583 -18.02 -15.41 22.10
N SER A 584 -17.23 -15.82 21.11
CA SER A 584 -17.27 -17.16 20.51
C SER A 584 -16.94 -18.26 21.54
N LYS A 585 -16.02 -18.00 22.48
CA LYS A 585 -15.70 -18.91 23.58
C LYS A 585 -16.81 -18.98 24.63
N GLN A 586 -17.45 -17.84 24.90
CA GLN A 586 -18.51 -17.75 25.92
C GLN A 586 -19.81 -18.44 25.45
N TYR A 587 -20.09 -18.40 24.17
CA TYR A 587 -21.29 -18.97 23.55
C TYR A 587 -20.94 -20.04 22.51
N PRO A 588 -20.29 -21.15 22.91
CA PRO A 588 -20.01 -22.24 21.99
C PRO A 588 -21.32 -22.89 21.58
N GLN A 589 -21.71 -22.81 20.32
CA GLN A 589 -22.89 -23.49 19.80
C GLN A 589 -22.57 -24.28 18.53
N ASP A 590 -23.12 -25.51 18.48
CA ASP A 590 -23.14 -26.29 17.25
C ASP A 590 -24.15 -25.64 16.26
N GLY A 591 -23.65 -25.02 15.21
CA GLY A 591 -24.52 -24.48 14.14
C GLY A 591 -24.26 -23.02 13.72
N ILE A 592 -23.47 -22.24 14.47
CA ILE A 592 -23.00 -20.90 14.05
C ILE A 592 -21.54 -20.71 14.41
N LYS A 593 -20.77 -20.15 13.50
CA LYS A 593 -19.37 -19.75 13.70
C LYS A 593 -19.20 -18.29 13.30
N PHE A 594 -18.46 -17.55 14.11
CA PHE A 594 -18.09 -16.17 13.79
C PHE A 594 -16.67 -16.15 13.24
N LEU A 595 -16.55 -16.02 11.91
CA LEU A 595 -15.28 -15.96 11.22
C LEU A 595 -14.87 -14.51 11.04
N LEU A 596 -13.66 -14.18 11.48
CA LEU A 596 -13.08 -12.87 11.24
C LEU A 596 -12.69 -12.79 9.76
N ALA A 597 -13.23 -11.85 9.04
CA ALA A 597 -12.89 -11.56 7.67
C ALA A 597 -12.35 -10.14 7.59
N ALA A 598 -11.19 -9.99 6.96
CA ALA A 598 -10.63 -8.66 6.72
C ALA A 598 -11.61 -7.83 5.88
N GLY A 599 -11.69 -6.54 6.19
CA GLY A 599 -12.33 -5.53 5.38
C GLY A 599 -11.29 -4.53 4.89
N ASN A 600 -11.68 -3.26 4.70
CA ASN A 600 -10.71 -2.20 4.39
C ASN A 600 -9.79 -1.88 5.59
N ALA A 601 -10.15 -2.32 6.79
CA ALA A 601 -9.43 -2.04 8.02
C ALA A 601 -8.58 -3.21 8.52
N GLY A 602 -8.63 -4.40 7.92
CA GLY A 602 -7.98 -5.56 8.47
C GLY A 602 -7.07 -6.35 7.55
#